data_dd39ac9bc76707629868533359c2090d
#
_entry.id   dd39ac9bc76707629868533359c2090d
#
_cell.length_a   1.000
_cell.length_b   1.000
_cell.length_c   1.000
_cell.angle_alpha   90.00
_cell.angle_beta   90.00
_cell.angle_gamma   90.00
#
_symmetry.space_group_name_H-M   'P 1'
#
loop_
_entity.id
_entity.type
_entity.pdbx_description
1 polymer ?
#
loop_
_entity_poly.entity_id
_entity_poly.type
_entity_poly.pdbx_seq_one_letter_code
_entity_poly.pdbx_strand_id
1 'polypeptide(L)'
;MDKMTISEFYDQLLSDKEFQEPETGNLFFPAYIYQYDSQDEYNIRTQIVNLKDRLIRPNNFIDTLILNIYDEFISFLKDEKMGDESILGLITQNDNEKEMPDTIKDVLFNKANSLEFFNYINTKANTHFKEPSELKKVYLMLYGFGSIFPFLRASTYLKNFEEHVKGYKLIVFFPGYYENNNYHLFGEFHDENIYRATLINP
;
A
#
# COMPACT_ATOMS: atom_id res chain seq x y z
N MET A 1 -25.18 -7.09 -2.74
CA MET A 1 -24.26 -8.06 -2.09
C MET A 1 -23.61 -7.33 -0.93
N ASP A 2 -23.58 -7.93 0.26
CA ASP A 2 -22.84 -7.35 1.36
C ASP A 2 -21.35 -7.40 1.02
N LYS A 3 -20.66 -6.28 1.23
CA LYS A 3 -19.22 -6.21 0.97
C LYS A 3 -18.49 -7.15 1.94
N MET A 4 -17.49 -7.88 1.43
CA MET A 4 -16.63 -8.73 2.26
C MET A 4 -16.01 -7.91 3.39
N THR A 5 -16.19 -8.36 4.61
CA THR A 5 -15.56 -7.78 5.79
C THR A 5 -14.07 -8.15 5.87
N ILE A 6 -13.31 -7.39 6.66
CA ILE A 6 -11.89 -7.71 6.85
C ILE A 6 -11.70 -9.06 7.59
N SER A 7 -12.68 -9.52 8.35
CA SER A 7 -12.65 -10.85 8.97
C SER A 7 -12.82 -11.96 7.94
N GLU A 8 -13.76 -11.82 7.01
CA GLU A 8 -13.95 -12.76 5.91
C GLU A 8 -12.74 -12.77 4.98
N PHE A 9 -12.15 -11.61 4.74
CA PHE A 9 -10.90 -11.50 3.99
C PHE A 9 -9.75 -12.24 4.70
N TYR A 10 -9.63 -12.09 6.03
CA TYR A 10 -8.67 -12.84 6.82
C TYR A 10 -8.87 -14.36 6.68
N ASP A 11 -10.11 -14.82 6.75
CA ASP A 11 -10.44 -16.24 6.59
C ASP A 11 -10.08 -16.74 5.19
N GLN A 12 -10.25 -15.92 4.14
CA GLN A 12 -9.80 -16.23 2.79
C GLN A 12 -8.27 -16.36 2.72
N LEU A 13 -7.53 -15.43 3.31
CA LEU A 13 -6.05 -15.48 3.34
C LEU A 13 -5.52 -16.77 3.98
N LEU A 14 -6.26 -17.34 4.93
CA LEU A 14 -5.88 -18.57 5.63
C LEU A 14 -6.33 -19.85 4.90
N SER A 15 -7.56 -19.86 4.41
CA SER A 15 -8.22 -21.07 3.91
C SER A 15 -7.99 -21.32 2.44
N ASP A 16 -7.87 -20.27 1.65
CA ASP A 16 -7.70 -20.37 0.20
C ASP A 16 -6.24 -20.68 -0.15
N LYS A 17 -5.95 -21.98 -0.31
CA LYS A 17 -4.60 -22.46 -0.65
C LYS A 17 -4.16 -22.02 -2.03
N GLU A 18 -5.08 -21.88 -2.97
CA GLU A 18 -4.80 -21.40 -4.30
C GLU A 18 -4.44 -19.91 -4.26
N PHE A 19 -5.18 -19.12 -3.48
CA PHE A 19 -4.85 -17.72 -3.26
C PHE A 19 -3.49 -17.51 -2.56
N GLN A 20 -3.04 -18.46 -1.74
CA GLN A 20 -1.73 -18.43 -1.09
C GLN A 20 -0.56 -18.70 -2.04
N GLU A 21 -0.80 -19.17 -3.26
CA GLU A 21 0.27 -19.34 -4.24
C GLU A 21 0.57 -18.01 -4.92
N PRO A 22 1.83 -17.52 -4.87
CA PRO A 22 2.17 -16.19 -5.37
C PRO A 22 1.87 -15.97 -6.86
N GLU A 23 1.94 -17.04 -7.66
CA GLU A 23 1.78 -16.99 -9.10
C GLU A 23 0.35 -17.26 -9.57
N THR A 24 -0.56 -17.59 -8.66
CA THR A 24 -1.98 -17.74 -8.98
C THR A 24 -2.67 -16.38 -8.95
N GLY A 25 -3.41 -16.09 -9.97
CA GLY A 25 -4.15 -14.84 -10.13
C GLY A 25 -4.20 -14.46 -11.59
N ASN A 26 -4.88 -13.42 -11.92
CA ASN A 26 -5.03 -12.98 -13.30
C ASN A 26 -3.67 -12.82 -13.97
N LEU A 27 -3.57 -13.39 -15.10
CA LEU A 27 -2.46 -13.74 -15.97
C LEU A 27 -1.25 -12.79 -16.06
N PHE A 28 -1.30 -11.57 -15.52
CA PHE A 28 -0.29 -10.57 -15.78
C PHE A 28 0.23 -9.80 -14.56
N PHE A 29 -0.57 -9.69 -13.47
CA PHE A 29 -0.14 -8.91 -12.31
C PHE A 29 -0.84 -9.37 -11.02
N PRO A 30 -0.11 -9.91 -10.03
CA PRO A 30 -0.68 -10.42 -8.80
C PRO A 30 -1.00 -9.31 -7.78
N ALA A 31 -1.72 -8.27 -8.22
CA ALA A 31 -2.15 -7.18 -7.35
C ALA A 31 -3.66 -7.24 -7.11
N TYR A 32 -4.02 -6.93 -5.88
CA TYR A 32 -5.38 -6.98 -5.38
C TYR A 32 -5.71 -5.70 -4.64
N ILE A 33 -6.98 -5.27 -4.71
CA ILE A 33 -7.49 -4.13 -3.97
C ILE A 33 -8.59 -4.61 -3.03
N TYR A 34 -8.44 -4.27 -1.75
CA TYR A 34 -9.47 -4.35 -0.74
C TYR A 34 -10.00 -2.94 -0.48
N GLN A 35 -11.25 -2.67 -0.86
CA GLN A 35 -11.89 -1.37 -0.66
C GLN A 35 -12.63 -1.31 0.67
N TYR A 36 -12.63 -0.15 1.32
CA TYR A 36 -13.37 0.08 2.57
C TYR A 36 -13.90 1.51 2.62
N ASP A 37 -14.93 1.73 3.45
CA ASP A 37 -15.45 3.07 3.67
C ASP A 37 -14.42 3.92 4.43
N SER A 38 -14.16 5.13 3.94
CA SER A 38 -13.20 6.05 4.56
C SER A 38 -13.56 6.42 6.01
N GLN A 39 -14.83 6.31 6.38
CA GLN A 39 -15.29 6.51 7.77
C GLN A 39 -14.74 5.42 8.71
N ASP A 40 -14.45 4.24 8.19
CA ASP A 40 -13.90 3.12 8.95
C ASP A 40 -12.36 3.12 9.03
N GLU A 41 -11.68 4.15 8.52
CA GLU A 41 -10.21 4.22 8.40
C GLU A 41 -9.48 3.80 9.68
N TYR A 42 -9.86 4.31 10.85
CA TYR A 42 -9.20 3.96 12.13
C TYR A 42 -9.39 2.50 12.51
N ASN A 43 -10.60 1.98 12.32
CA ASN A 43 -10.91 0.59 12.62
C ASN A 43 -10.15 -0.34 11.67
N ILE A 44 -10.17 -0.06 10.39
CA ILE A 44 -9.48 -0.83 9.35
C ILE A 44 -7.97 -0.83 9.57
N ARG A 45 -7.35 0.31 9.85
CA ARG A 45 -5.91 0.38 10.18
C ARG A 45 -5.54 -0.52 11.34
N THR A 46 -6.31 -0.49 12.42
CA THR A 46 -6.09 -1.35 13.57
C THR A 46 -6.20 -2.83 13.19
N GLN A 47 -7.19 -3.18 12.39
CA GLN A 47 -7.38 -4.56 11.93
C GLN A 47 -6.26 -5.02 10.99
N ILE A 48 -5.79 -4.15 10.07
CA ILE A 48 -4.67 -4.45 9.17
C ILE A 48 -3.39 -4.74 9.96
N VAL A 49 -3.05 -3.89 10.94
CA VAL A 49 -1.86 -4.11 11.77
C VAL A 49 -1.94 -5.44 12.52
N ASN A 50 -3.13 -5.80 13.02
CA ASN A 50 -3.35 -7.06 13.72
C ASN A 50 -3.36 -8.28 12.78
N LEU A 51 -3.54 -8.11 11.47
CA LEU A 51 -3.56 -9.21 10.50
C LEU A 51 -2.26 -10.02 10.54
N LYS A 52 -1.11 -9.37 10.66
CA LYS A 52 0.19 -10.06 10.70
C LYS A 52 0.23 -11.09 11.81
N ASP A 53 -0.08 -10.68 13.03
CA ASP A 53 -0.06 -11.55 14.19
C ASP A 53 -1.06 -12.70 14.06
N ARG A 54 -2.25 -12.42 13.52
CA ARG A 54 -3.28 -13.41 13.29
C ARG A 54 -2.90 -14.43 12.21
N LEU A 55 -2.21 -14.01 11.14
CA LEU A 55 -1.75 -14.89 10.07
C LEU A 55 -0.61 -15.82 10.53
N ILE A 56 0.19 -15.41 11.50
CA ILE A 56 1.25 -16.23 12.08
C ILE A 56 0.70 -17.23 13.10
N ARG A 57 -0.32 -16.85 13.89
CA ARG A 57 -0.86 -17.65 15.01
C ARG A 57 -2.00 -18.58 14.58
N PRO A 58 -2.22 -19.63 15.36
CA PRO A 58 -1.25 -20.50 16.04
C PRO A 58 -0.87 -21.70 15.18
N ASN A 59 -1.02 -21.81 13.96
CA ASN A 59 -0.65 -22.89 13.03
C ASN A 59 -0.84 -22.48 11.57
N ASN A 60 -0.96 -21.18 11.33
CA ASN A 60 -1.20 -20.70 9.97
C ASN A 60 0.11 -20.56 9.21
N PHE A 61 1.20 -20.19 9.90
CA PHE A 61 2.56 -20.12 9.35
C PHE A 61 2.71 -19.18 8.13
N ILE A 62 1.88 -18.13 8.06
CA ILE A 62 1.96 -17.13 6.98
C ILE A 62 2.56 -15.84 7.56
N ASP A 63 3.73 -15.47 7.07
CA ASP A 63 4.34 -14.17 7.36
C ASP A 63 3.99 -13.17 6.25
N THR A 64 3.67 -11.95 6.65
CA THR A 64 3.18 -10.90 5.78
C THR A 64 3.93 -9.61 6.04
N LEU A 65 4.43 -8.97 4.99
CA LEU A 65 4.96 -7.61 5.10
C LEU A 65 3.80 -6.61 5.00
N ILE A 66 3.60 -5.82 6.06
CA ILE A 66 2.58 -4.76 6.09
C ILE A 66 3.29 -3.41 6.19
N LEU A 67 3.02 -2.51 5.25
CA LEU A 67 3.61 -1.17 5.20
C LEU A 67 2.51 -0.10 5.10
N ASN A 68 2.63 0.95 5.90
CA ASN A 68 1.87 2.19 5.71
C ASN A 68 2.62 3.07 4.72
N ILE A 69 2.10 3.24 3.51
CA ILE A 69 2.79 3.97 2.44
C ILE A 69 3.09 5.44 2.82
N TYR A 70 2.26 6.05 3.65
CA TYR A 70 2.52 7.40 4.16
C TYR A 70 3.71 7.44 5.14
N ASP A 71 3.75 6.52 6.10
CA ASP A 71 4.86 6.45 7.07
C ASP A 71 6.18 6.08 6.37
N GLU A 72 6.11 5.21 5.36
CA GLU A 72 7.25 4.88 4.52
C GLU A 72 7.75 6.08 3.71
N PHE A 73 6.84 6.90 3.20
CA PHE A 73 7.20 8.12 2.50
C PHE A 73 7.87 9.14 3.42
N ILE A 74 7.36 9.33 4.63
CA ILE A 74 8.00 10.19 5.63
C ILE A 74 9.40 9.68 5.99
N SER A 75 9.56 8.36 6.17
CA SER A 75 10.86 7.74 6.44
C SER A 75 11.84 7.94 5.27
N PHE A 76 11.36 7.76 4.04
CA PHE A 76 12.13 8.01 2.83
C PHE A 76 12.62 9.46 2.75
N LEU A 77 11.74 10.45 2.98
CA LEU A 77 12.11 11.87 2.98
C LEU A 77 13.10 12.25 4.08
N LYS A 78 13.08 11.51 5.20
CA LYS A 78 14.02 11.68 6.30
C LYS A 78 15.42 11.17 5.93
N ASP A 79 15.48 10.08 5.17
CA ASP A 79 16.75 9.46 4.76
C ASP A 79 17.36 10.14 3.52
N GLU A 80 16.52 10.74 2.66
CA GLU A 80 16.95 11.49 1.49
C GLU A 80 17.54 12.85 1.89
N LYS A 81 18.71 13.16 1.34
CA LYS A 81 19.43 14.41 1.65
C LYS A 81 19.48 15.36 0.45
N MET A 82 19.38 16.65 0.76
CA MET A 82 19.69 17.74 -0.15
C MET A 82 20.77 18.61 0.50
N GLY A 83 22.03 18.42 0.09
CA GLY A 83 23.19 18.93 0.80
C GLY A 83 23.41 18.21 2.13
N ASP A 84 23.55 18.96 3.23
CA ASP A 84 23.78 18.39 4.56
C ASP A 84 22.48 18.05 5.31
N GLU A 85 21.32 18.51 4.83
CA GLU A 85 20.03 18.34 5.49
C GLU A 85 19.15 17.30 4.80
N SER A 86 18.25 16.67 5.58
CA SER A 86 17.21 15.80 5.01
C SER A 86 16.11 16.62 4.33
N ILE A 87 15.49 16.06 3.30
CA ILE A 87 14.35 16.72 2.62
C ILE A 87 13.23 16.99 3.62
N LEU A 88 12.96 16.06 4.53
CA LEU A 88 11.96 16.26 5.59
C LEU A 88 12.34 17.44 6.50
N GLY A 89 13.62 17.58 6.88
CA GLY A 89 14.12 18.71 7.67
C GLY A 89 13.89 20.05 6.98
N LEU A 90 14.22 20.13 5.69
CA LEU A 90 14.01 21.35 4.89
C LEU A 90 12.52 21.72 4.79
N ILE A 91 11.63 20.74 4.66
CA ILE A 91 10.18 20.96 4.60
C ILE A 91 9.68 21.52 5.95
N THR A 92 10.09 20.92 7.07
CA THR A 92 9.62 21.31 8.40
C THR A 92 10.16 22.65 8.88
N GLN A 93 11.29 23.12 8.38
CA GLN A 93 11.82 24.46 8.70
C GLN A 93 10.93 25.59 8.14
N ASN A 94 10.14 25.32 7.10
CA ASN A 94 9.23 26.29 6.49
C ASN A 94 7.81 26.27 7.08
N ASP A 95 7.60 25.59 8.19
CA ASP A 95 6.27 25.32 8.79
C ASP A 95 5.58 26.56 9.43
N ASN A 96 6.21 27.75 9.34
CA ASN A 96 5.65 29.01 9.84
C ASN A 96 4.72 29.73 8.84
N GLU A 97 4.56 29.20 7.64
CA GLU A 97 3.65 29.76 6.63
C GLU A 97 2.24 29.16 6.77
N LYS A 98 1.22 30.01 6.63
CA LYS A 98 -0.20 29.60 6.75
C LYS A 98 -0.63 28.59 5.68
N GLU A 99 0.08 28.56 4.54
CA GLU A 99 -0.16 27.64 3.44
C GLU A 99 1.18 27.05 3.00
N MET A 100 1.14 25.75 2.65
CA MET A 100 2.33 25.08 2.12
C MET A 100 2.73 25.71 0.78
N PRO A 101 3.97 26.22 0.63
CA PRO A 101 4.45 26.78 -0.63
C PRO A 101 4.33 25.79 -1.78
N ASP A 102 4.00 26.26 -2.98
CA ASP A 102 3.85 25.40 -4.17
C ASP A 102 5.12 24.62 -4.48
N THR A 103 6.28 25.23 -4.24
CA THR A 103 7.59 24.56 -4.38
C THR A 103 7.73 23.33 -3.50
N ILE A 104 7.18 23.34 -2.28
CA ILE A 104 7.18 22.18 -1.37
C ILE A 104 6.19 21.12 -1.87
N LYS A 105 5.01 21.54 -2.33
CA LYS A 105 4.03 20.61 -2.94
C LYS A 105 4.63 19.88 -4.13
N ASP A 106 5.33 20.60 -5.01
CA ASP A 106 5.99 20.03 -6.18
C ASP A 106 7.11 19.05 -5.78
N VAL A 107 7.90 19.37 -4.76
CA VAL A 107 8.92 18.46 -4.23
C VAL A 107 8.28 17.18 -3.68
N LEU A 108 7.24 17.30 -2.87
CA LEU A 108 6.52 16.15 -2.31
C LEU A 108 5.90 15.30 -3.42
N PHE A 109 5.24 15.92 -4.39
CA PHE A 109 4.65 15.21 -5.53
C PHE A 109 5.72 14.46 -6.33
N ASN A 110 6.81 15.13 -6.71
CA ASN A 110 7.88 14.53 -7.49
C ASN A 110 8.56 13.39 -6.72
N LYS A 111 8.82 13.55 -5.42
CA LYS A 111 9.44 12.51 -4.59
C LYS A 111 8.51 11.31 -4.38
N ALA A 112 7.22 11.52 -4.15
CA ALA A 112 6.26 10.44 -3.99
C ALA A 112 6.08 9.60 -5.26
N ASN A 113 6.32 10.19 -6.44
CA ASN A 113 6.22 9.51 -7.73
C ASN A 113 7.59 9.15 -8.33
N SER A 114 8.66 9.24 -7.56
CA SER A 114 10.01 8.98 -8.04
C SER A 114 10.36 7.48 -8.04
N LEU A 115 11.26 7.09 -8.95
CA LEU A 115 11.82 5.74 -8.98
C LEU A 115 12.57 5.40 -7.70
N GLU A 116 13.18 6.40 -7.05
CA GLU A 116 13.89 6.24 -5.79
C GLU A 116 12.94 5.76 -4.68
N PHE A 117 11.74 6.36 -4.57
CA PHE A 117 10.75 5.95 -3.60
C PHE A 117 10.21 4.54 -3.89
N PHE A 118 9.91 4.24 -5.15
CA PHE A 118 9.48 2.87 -5.53
C PHE A 118 10.57 1.84 -5.25
N ASN A 119 11.83 2.15 -5.52
CA ASN A 119 12.96 1.30 -5.20
C ASN A 119 13.18 1.14 -3.69
N TYR A 120 12.91 2.18 -2.90
CA TYR A 120 12.95 2.11 -1.43
C TYR A 120 11.94 1.06 -0.92
N ILE A 121 10.69 1.12 -1.37
CA ILE A 121 9.68 0.11 -1.01
C ILE A 121 10.05 -1.29 -1.53
N ASN A 122 10.53 -1.39 -2.78
CA ASN A 122 10.97 -2.64 -3.36
C ASN A 122 12.13 -3.26 -2.58
N THR A 123 13.05 -2.46 -2.07
CA THR A 123 14.17 -2.95 -1.25
C THR A 123 13.66 -3.57 0.04
N LYS A 124 12.70 -2.94 0.72
CA LYS A 124 12.05 -3.52 1.91
C LYS A 124 11.33 -4.83 1.60
N ALA A 125 10.57 -4.86 0.50
CA ALA A 125 9.90 -6.07 0.05
C ALA A 125 10.91 -7.18 -0.26
N ASN A 126 11.94 -6.90 -1.05
CA ASN A 126 12.97 -7.87 -1.39
C ASN A 126 13.72 -8.40 -0.16
N THR A 127 14.04 -7.54 0.80
CA THR A 127 14.67 -7.96 2.05
C THR A 127 13.79 -8.95 2.80
N HIS A 128 12.50 -8.60 2.98
CA HIS A 128 11.55 -9.48 3.66
C HIS A 128 11.35 -10.82 2.94
N PHE A 129 11.06 -10.78 1.63
CA PHE A 129 10.69 -11.99 0.89
C PHE A 129 11.88 -12.91 0.58
N LYS A 130 13.11 -12.38 0.46
CA LYS A 130 14.31 -13.17 0.23
C LYS A 130 14.98 -13.70 1.48
N GLU A 131 14.66 -13.14 2.66
CA GLU A 131 15.18 -13.64 3.93
C GLU A 131 14.66 -15.05 4.19
N PRO A 132 15.52 -16.03 4.49
CA PRO A 132 15.09 -17.38 4.80
C PRO A 132 14.12 -17.41 5.98
N SER A 133 13.06 -18.18 5.87
CA SER A 133 12.04 -18.32 6.93
C SER A 133 11.37 -19.68 6.83
N GLU A 134 10.97 -20.24 7.99
CA GLU A 134 10.10 -21.41 8.05
C GLU A 134 8.63 -21.04 7.75
N LEU A 135 8.31 -19.74 7.80
CA LEU A 135 6.99 -19.21 7.48
C LEU A 135 6.83 -18.99 5.98
N LYS A 136 5.64 -19.27 5.46
CA LYS A 136 5.29 -18.95 4.08
C LYS A 136 5.13 -17.45 3.91
N LYS A 137 5.95 -16.82 3.08
CA LYS A 137 5.90 -15.38 2.80
C LYS A 137 5.20 -15.16 1.46
N VAL A 138 3.99 -14.61 1.52
CA VAL A 138 3.12 -14.51 0.32
C VAL A 138 2.63 -13.10 0.07
N TYR A 139 2.36 -12.32 1.12
CA TYR A 139 1.62 -11.07 0.98
C TYR A 139 2.47 -9.85 1.32
N LEU A 140 2.51 -8.88 0.40
CA LEU A 140 2.84 -7.48 0.68
C LEU A 140 1.53 -6.71 0.78
N MET A 141 1.24 -6.15 1.96
CA MET A 141 0.04 -5.38 2.22
C MET A 141 0.39 -3.91 2.38
N LEU A 142 -0.24 -3.04 1.59
CA LEU A 142 -0.03 -1.61 1.63
C LEU A 142 -1.31 -0.89 2.01
N TYR A 143 -1.22 0.05 2.95
CA TYR A 143 -2.31 0.94 3.34
C TYR A 143 -1.82 2.38 3.51
N GLY A 144 -2.72 3.32 3.83
CA GLY A 144 -2.37 4.73 4.05
C GLY A 144 -2.36 5.59 2.78
N PHE A 145 -2.92 5.10 1.67
CA PHE A 145 -3.03 5.89 0.43
C PHE A 145 -3.89 7.15 0.60
N GLY A 146 -4.87 7.14 1.49
CA GLY A 146 -5.64 8.33 1.84
C GLY A 146 -4.79 9.40 2.52
N SER A 147 -3.82 9.00 3.35
CA SER A 147 -2.96 9.94 4.08
C SER A 147 -1.88 10.59 3.20
N ILE A 148 -1.41 9.90 2.17
CA ILE A 148 -0.41 10.45 1.24
C ILE A 148 -1.04 11.25 0.10
N PHE A 149 -2.35 11.12 -0.13
CA PHE A 149 -3.06 11.93 -1.11
C PHE A 149 -2.95 13.44 -0.76
N PRO A 150 -2.76 14.36 -1.73
CA PRO A 150 -2.80 14.16 -3.18
C PRO A 150 -1.44 13.81 -3.84
N PHE A 151 -0.38 13.62 -3.07
CA PHE A 151 0.99 13.46 -3.59
C PHE A 151 1.21 12.12 -4.30
N LEU A 152 0.52 11.06 -3.86
CA LEU A 152 0.57 9.75 -4.52
C LEU A 152 -0.83 9.14 -4.60
N ARG A 153 -1.19 8.65 -5.79
CA ARG A 153 -2.43 7.90 -6.03
C ARG A 153 -2.15 6.40 -6.08
N ALA A 154 -3.11 5.60 -5.63
CA ALA A 154 -2.98 4.14 -5.67
C ALA A 154 -2.80 3.62 -7.11
N SER A 155 -3.50 4.21 -8.10
CA SER A 155 -3.35 3.89 -9.52
C SER A 155 -1.93 4.15 -10.02
N THR A 156 -1.38 5.32 -9.70
CA THR A 156 0.00 5.68 -10.07
C THR A 156 1.02 4.76 -9.42
N TYR A 157 0.83 4.45 -8.13
CA TYR A 157 1.71 3.52 -7.42
C TYR A 157 1.69 2.13 -8.09
N LEU A 158 0.52 1.55 -8.29
CA LEU A 158 0.37 0.22 -8.88
C LEU A 158 0.99 0.13 -10.27
N LYS A 159 0.78 1.16 -11.11
CA LYS A 159 1.35 1.23 -12.45
C LYS A 159 2.88 1.21 -12.44
N ASN A 160 3.51 1.95 -11.53
CA ASN A 160 4.96 2.08 -11.47
C ASN A 160 5.63 0.97 -10.65
N PHE A 161 4.90 0.33 -9.74
CA PHE A 161 5.44 -0.74 -8.90
C PHE A 161 5.27 -2.14 -9.51
N GLU A 162 4.54 -2.27 -10.61
CA GLU A 162 4.20 -3.53 -11.27
C GLU A 162 5.42 -4.44 -11.52
N GLU A 163 6.47 -3.88 -12.08
CA GLU A 163 7.67 -4.65 -12.45
C GLU A 163 8.42 -5.24 -11.25
N HIS A 164 8.17 -4.73 -10.06
CA HIS A 164 8.80 -5.16 -8.82
C HIS A 164 8.08 -6.33 -8.15
N VAL A 165 6.82 -6.59 -8.49
CA VAL A 165 6.02 -7.65 -7.85
C VAL A 165 6.38 -9.01 -8.43
N LYS A 166 7.25 -9.74 -7.71
CA LYS A 166 7.73 -11.07 -8.10
C LYS A 166 7.80 -11.98 -6.88
N GLY A 167 7.08 -13.10 -6.95
CA GLY A 167 7.10 -14.13 -5.90
C GLY A 167 6.26 -13.77 -4.66
N TYR A 168 5.38 -12.78 -4.74
CA TYR A 168 4.42 -12.43 -3.70
C TYR A 168 3.18 -11.77 -4.32
N LYS A 169 2.09 -11.69 -3.55
CA LYS A 169 0.88 -10.95 -3.92
C LYS A 169 0.88 -9.59 -3.25
N LEU A 170 0.58 -8.55 -4.04
CA LEU A 170 0.40 -7.20 -3.55
C LEU A 170 -1.07 -6.96 -3.22
N ILE A 171 -1.37 -6.54 -1.99
CA ILE A 171 -2.71 -6.19 -1.55
C ILE A 171 -2.71 -4.73 -1.12
N VAL A 172 -3.51 -3.92 -1.80
CA VAL A 172 -3.69 -2.49 -1.49
C VAL A 172 -5.01 -2.30 -0.78
N PHE A 173 -4.97 -1.75 0.42
CA PHE A 173 -6.16 -1.30 1.15
C PHE A 173 -6.53 0.11 0.71
N PHE A 174 -7.70 0.25 0.09
CA PHE A 174 -8.13 1.48 -0.56
C PHE A 174 -9.32 2.11 0.15
N PRO A 175 -9.18 3.34 0.71
CA PRO A 175 -10.26 4.04 1.40
C PRO A 175 -11.21 4.71 0.38
N GLY A 176 -12.19 3.96 -0.08
CA GLY A 176 -13.14 4.42 -1.09
C GLY A 176 -13.92 3.28 -1.70
N TYR A 177 -14.43 3.50 -2.91
CA TYR A 177 -15.21 2.48 -3.61
C TYR A 177 -14.92 2.46 -5.11
N TYR A 178 -15.30 1.36 -5.74
CA TYR A 178 -15.22 1.16 -7.17
C TYR A 178 -16.62 1.22 -7.78
N GLU A 179 -16.83 2.13 -8.71
CA GLU A 179 -18.08 2.31 -9.41
C GLU A 179 -17.83 2.81 -10.84
N ASN A 180 -18.65 2.36 -11.80
CA ASN A 180 -18.56 2.79 -13.20
C ASN A 180 -17.16 2.69 -13.81
N ASN A 181 -16.45 1.59 -13.51
CA ASN A 181 -15.06 1.33 -13.96
C ASN A 181 -14.01 2.30 -13.39
N ASN A 182 -14.31 3.04 -12.33
CA ASN A 182 -13.38 3.96 -11.70
C ASN A 182 -13.32 3.76 -10.19
N TYR A 183 -12.15 4.03 -9.62
CA TYR A 183 -11.98 4.10 -8.18
C TYR A 183 -12.23 5.54 -7.70
N HIS A 184 -12.93 5.65 -6.59
CA HIS A 184 -13.25 6.93 -5.95
C HIS A 184 -12.64 6.97 -4.56
N LEU A 185 -11.52 7.68 -4.42
CA LEU A 185 -10.86 7.88 -3.13
C LEU A 185 -11.76 8.76 -2.24
N PHE A 186 -12.01 8.33 -1.01
CA PHE A 186 -12.94 8.96 -0.05
C PHE A 186 -14.37 9.12 -0.57
N GLY A 187 -14.71 8.43 -1.68
CA GLY A 187 -16.00 8.61 -2.32
C GLY A 187 -16.14 9.85 -3.21
N GLU A 188 -15.14 10.71 -3.28
CA GLU A 188 -15.20 12.00 -3.96
C GLU A 188 -14.14 12.15 -5.06
N PHE A 189 -12.90 11.73 -4.78
CA PHE A 189 -11.78 11.96 -5.68
C PHE A 189 -11.63 10.81 -6.66
N HIS A 190 -11.82 11.12 -7.92
CA HIS A 190 -11.66 10.17 -9.01
C HIS A 190 -10.19 9.72 -9.12
N ASP A 191 -9.93 8.43 -8.93
CA ASP A 191 -8.67 7.80 -9.25
C ASP A 191 -8.80 7.10 -10.63
N GLU A 192 -7.70 6.96 -11.35
CA GLU A 192 -7.73 6.30 -12.65
C GLU A 192 -8.12 4.82 -12.51
N ASN A 193 -8.66 4.27 -13.59
CA ASN A 193 -8.95 2.84 -13.62
C ASN A 193 -7.67 2.01 -13.43
N ILE A 194 -7.68 1.17 -12.42
CA ILE A 194 -6.55 0.31 -12.07
C ILE A 194 -6.71 -1.02 -12.81
N TYR A 195 -6.37 -1.05 -14.09
CA TYR A 195 -6.53 -2.22 -14.97
C TYR A 195 -5.81 -3.49 -14.52
N ARG A 196 -4.84 -3.34 -13.60
CA ARG A 196 -3.88 -4.38 -13.28
C ARG A 196 -4.05 -4.92 -11.85
N ALA A 197 -5.13 -4.57 -11.20
CA ALA A 197 -5.46 -5.08 -9.88
C ALA A 197 -6.88 -5.67 -9.86
N THR A 198 -7.03 -6.77 -9.14
CA THR A 198 -8.32 -7.42 -8.94
C THR A 198 -8.96 -6.90 -7.66
N LEU A 199 -10.22 -6.45 -7.76
CA LEU A 199 -10.99 -6.08 -6.59
C LEU A 199 -11.41 -7.35 -5.84
N ILE A 200 -11.04 -7.46 -4.55
CA ILE A 200 -11.31 -8.63 -3.72
C ILE A 200 -12.77 -8.62 -3.22
N ASN A 201 -13.27 -7.45 -2.89
CA ASN A 201 -14.58 -7.23 -2.27
C ASN A 201 -15.45 -6.28 -3.11
N PRO A 202 -15.91 -6.74 -4.29
CA PRO A 202 -16.70 -5.93 -5.22
C PRO A 202 -18.05 -5.50 -4.63
#